data_5521f20a2928fd60ccc7c56dcf311fd9
#
_entry.id   5521f20a2928fd60ccc7c56dcf311fd9
#
_cell.length_a   1.000
_cell.length_b   1.000
_cell.length_c   1.000
_cell.angle_alpha   90.00
_cell.angle_beta   90.00
_cell.angle_gamma   90.00
#
_symmetry.space_group_name_H-M   'P 1'
#
loop_
_entity.id
_entity.type
_entity.pdbx_description
1 polymer ?
#
loop_
_entity_poly.entity_id
_entity_poly.type
_entity_poly.pdbx_seq_one_letter_code
_entity_poly.pdbx_strand_id
1 'polypeptide(L)'
;MASHDPIALGLQRLDQQTQTLVLASLAADRDEKKVVTPAAVSQLFIDFAIPAPVKIGNTFSSLKIKKLVMSVPGNGAYKVTPAGREAVAEKMSGLDLVALIAEGATGNAPVLGQTATALVPFTLAPPALVQPLRDFLSDHPFDTNVFGMTRFPDAKAGTADPVGRTLSVAREVCNEHGLEFHLASDRAIVDDIWPNVMAHMWGSRYGIGVFEDSVKRGLNYNMVTELGAMSMTGRRVALLKDGSIKKMPTDFVGMIYKSVDLADEAIVREAVEKWIIDDLCIGKL
;
A
#
# COMPACT_ATOMS: atom_id res chain seq x y z
N MET A 1 4.94 -4.14 -5.31
CA MET A 1 5.09 -5.13 -4.24
C MET A 1 5.44 -4.40 -2.96
N ALA A 2 4.45 -4.03 -2.15
CA ALA A 2 4.70 -3.88 -0.74
C ALA A 2 4.72 -5.32 -0.20
N SER A 3 5.89 -5.97 -0.29
CA SER A 3 6.12 -7.20 0.44
C SER A 3 5.71 -6.88 1.89
N HIS A 4 4.92 -7.72 2.51
CA HIS A 4 4.91 -7.86 3.96
C HIS A 4 6.34 -8.24 4.28
N ASP A 5 7.20 -7.21 4.46
CA ASP A 5 8.57 -7.44 4.83
C ASP A 5 8.50 -8.09 6.22
N PRO A 6 8.71 -9.41 6.34
CA PRO A 6 8.63 -10.11 7.62
C PRO A 6 9.56 -9.48 8.65
N ILE A 7 10.47 -8.65 8.17
CA ILE A 7 11.47 -7.92 8.93
C ILE A 7 10.87 -6.66 9.54
N ALA A 8 10.14 -5.85 8.75
CA ALA A 8 9.44 -4.67 9.28
C ALA A 8 8.47 -5.10 10.39
N LEU A 9 7.75 -6.21 10.19
CA LEU A 9 6.89 -6.81 11.21
C LEU A 9 7.68 -7.34 12.42
N GLY A 10 8.83 -7.97 12.19
CA GLY A 10 9.73 -8.43 13.25
C GLY A 10 10.29 -7.26 14.06
N LEU A 11 10.75 -6.22 13.38
CA LEU A 11 11.27 -5.00 14.00
C LEU A 11 10.22 -4.27 14.85
N GLN A 12 8.97 -4.16 14.37
CA GLN A 12 7.89 -3.51 15.12
C GLN A 12 7.57 -4.17 16.47
N ARG A 13 7.93 -5.43 16.65
CA ARG A 13 7.76 -6.16 17.92
C ARG A 13 8.88 -5.89 18.94
N LEU A 14 9.96 -5.24 18.51
CA LEU A 14 11.09 -4.91 19.35
C LEU A 14 10.91 -3.52 19.98
N ASP A 15 11.53 -3.31 21.14
CA ASP A 15 11.60 -1.97 21.73
C ASP A 15 12.48 -1.05 20.87
N GLN A 16 12.26 0.27 20.97
CA GLN A 16 12.96 1.27 20.15
C GLN A 16 14.49 1.20 20.23
N GLN A 17 15.03 0.80 21.37
CA GLN A 17 16.47 0.68 21.54
C GLN A 17 17.03 -0.50 20.76
N THR A 18 16.34 -1.64 20.80
CA THR A 18 16.67 -2.83 20.04
C THR A 18 16.48 -2.59 18.52
N GLN A 19 15.38 -1.95 18.11
CA GLN A 19 15.18 -1.52 16.72
C GLN A 19 16.37 -0.68 16.22
N THR A 20 16.78 0.32 17.02
CA THR A 20 17.91 1.18 16.66
C THR A 20 19.21 0.38 16.52
N LEU A 21 19.46 -0.59 17.38
CA LEU A 21 20.67 -1.43 17.33
C LEU A 21 20.67 -2.33 16.10
N VAL A 22 19.55 -2.95 15.76
CA VAL A 22 19.39 -3.79 14.56
C VAL A 22 19.62 -2.96 13.30
N LEU A 23 18.96 -1.81 13.18
CA LEU A 23 19.14 -0.91 12.05
C LEU A 23 20.55 -0.31 11.97
N ALA A 24 21.20 -0.06 13.12
CA ALA A 24 22.61 0.35 13.15
C ALA A 24 23.54 -0.76 12.65
N SER A 25 23.26 -2.02 12.99
CA SER A 25 24.02 -3.17 12.48
C SER A 25 23.86 -3.29 10.97
N LEU A 26 22.62 -3.17 10.48
CA LEU A 26 22.32 -3.21 9.04
C LEU A 26 23.00 -2.07 8.27
N ALA A 27 22.94 -0.84 8.79
CA ALA A 27 23.63 0.31 8.18
C ALA A 27 25.17 0.12 8.16
N ALA A 28 25.71 -0.41 9.26
CA ALA A 28 27.15 -0.69 9.35
C ALA A 28 27.60 -1.77 8.35
N ASP A 29 26.76 -2.75 8.05
CA ASP A 29 27.10 -3.81 7.08
C ASP A 29 27.07 -3.33 5.63
N ARG A 30 26.31 -2.26 5.34
CA ARG A 30 26.28 -1.58 4.04
C ARG A 30 27.47 -0.62 3.81
N ASP A 31 28.15 -0.21 4.87
CA ASP A 31 29.27 0.74 4.79
C ASP A 31 30.61 0.01 4.76
N GLU A 32 31.49 0.36 3.83
CA GLU A 32 32.80 -0.28 3.66
C GLU A 32 33.69 -0.18 4.91
N LYS A 33 33.58 0.93 5.66
CA LYS A 33 34.34 1.18 6.90
C LYS A 33 33.64 0.64 8.14
N LYS A 34 32.45 0.00 7.96
CA LYS A 34 31.62 -0.51 9.06
C LYS A 34 31.24 0.57 10.07
N VAL A 35 30.97 1.78 9.58
CA VAL A 35 30.65 2.96 10.40
C VAL A 35 29.20 3.34 10.15
N VAL A 36 28.50 3.75 11.20
CA VAL A 36 27.09 4.15 11.14
C VAL A 36 26.89 5.52 11.77
N THR A 37 26.05 6.33 11.14
CA THR A 37 25.62 7.62 11.69
C THR A 37 24.16 7.55 12.18
N PRO A 38 23.77 8.36 13.18
CA PRO A 38 22.37 8.45 13.58
C PRO A 38 21.43 8.83 12.41
N ALA A 39 21.90 9.65 11.48
CA ALA A 39 21.15 10.04 10.30
C ALA A 39 20.87 8.86 9.36
N ALA A 40 21.86 7.99 9.11
CA ALA A 40 21.67 6.79 8.31
C ALA A 40 20.66 5.83 8.94
N VAL A 41 20.68 5.70 10.27
CA VAL A 41 19.69 4.87 10.98
C VAL A 41 18.30 5.50 10.97
N SER A 42 18.21 6.83 11.09
CA SER A 42 16.92 7.53 10.94
C SER A 42 16.30 7.29 9.57
N GLN A 43 17.11 7.26 8.51
CA GLN A 43 16.64 6.94 7.17
C GLN A 43 16.10 5.50 7.10
N LEU A 44 16.77 4.54 7.71
CA LEU A 44 16.28 3.16 7.74
C LEU A 44 14.95 3.01 8.51
N PHE A 45 14.72 3.77 9.58
CA PHE A 45 13.40 3.82 10.23
C PHE A 45 12.32 4.26 9.25
N ILE A 46 12.62 5.23 8.38
CA ILE A 46 11.70 5.70 7.34
C ILE A 46 11.51 4.60 6.28
N ASP A 47 12.62 4.01 5.79
CA ASP A 47 12.60 2.99 4.74
C ASP A 47 11.80 1.74 5.14
N PHE A 48 11.87 1.35 6.43
CA PHE A 48 11.08 0.25 7.00
C PHE A 48 9.70 0.66 7.52
N ALA A 49 9.30 1.94 7.33
CA ALA A 49 8.04 2.49 7.83
C ALA A 49 7.81 2.26 9.35
N ILE A 50 8.89 2.36 10.15
CA ILE A 50 8.88 2.20 11.60
C ILE A 50 9.01 3.58 12.26
N PRO A 51 8.24 3.90 13.31
CA PRO A 51 8.38 5.16 14.03
C PRO A 51 9.78 5.31 14.63
N ALA A 52 10.52 6.32 14.16
CA ALA A 52 11.86 6.61 14.69
C ALA A 52 11.79 7.20 16.12
N PRO A 53 12.81 6.95 16.94
CA PRO A 53 12.94 7.65 18.22
C PRO A 53 12.98 9.17 18.05
N VAL A 54 12.25 9.93 18.88
CA VAL A 54 12.20 11.42 18.81
C VAL A 54 13.60 12.04 18.88
N LYS A 55 14.53 11.41 19.62
CA LYS A 55 15.92 11.83 19.75
C LYS A 55 16.85 10.63 19.57
N ILE A 56 17.07 10.22 18.33
CA ILE A 56 17.89 9.04 18.03
C ILE A 56 19.31 9.11 18.60
N GLY A 57 19.90 10.31 18.74
CA GLY A 57 21.19 10.50 19.38
C GLY A 57 21.20 10.04 20.84
N ASN A 58 20.09 10.22 21.58
CA ASN A 58 19.98 9.72 22.96
C ASN A 58 19.95 8.19 23.01
N THR A 59 19.32 7.56 22.01
CA THR A 59 19.29 6.09 21.88
C THR A 59 20.71 5.56 21.63
N PHE A 60 21.49 6.20 20.74
CA PHE A 60 22.90 5.85 20.53
C PHE A 60 23.74 6.05 21.80
N SER A 61 23.50 7.11 22.57
CA SER A 61 24.18 7.32 23.85
C SER A 61 23.86 6.19 24.84
N SER A 62 22.62 5.75 24.91
CA SER A 62 22.21 4.61 25.73
C SER A 62 22.85 3.30 25.28
N LEU A 63 22.88 3.03 23.96
CA LEU A 63 23.56 1.86 23.39
C LEU A 63 25.08 1.87 23.68
N LYS A 64 25.69 3.05 23.67
CA LYS A 64 27.12 3.23 24.04
C LYS A 64 27.37 2.91 25.51
N ILE A 65 26.51 3.37 26.44
CA ILE A 65 26.59 3.04 27.85
C ILE A 65 26.54 1.52 28.06
N LYS A 66 25.66 0.83 27.31
CA LYS A 66 25.53 -0.64 27.32
C LYS A 66 26.66 -1.36 26.56
N LYS A 67 27.63 -0.63 26.02
CA LYS A 67 28.76 -1.16 25.22
C LYS A 67 28.34 -1.91 23.95
N LEU A 68 27.14 -1.68 23.46
CA LEU A 68 26.62 -2.30 22.22
C LEU A 68 27.09 -1.57 20.97
N VAL A 69 27.40 -0.28 21.10
CA VAL A 69 28.06 0.54 20.08
C VAL A 69 29.23 1.32 20.69
N MET A 70 30.19 1.71 19.88
CA MET A 70 31.31 2.57 20.27
C MET A 70 31.36 3.79 19.35
N SER A 71 31.69 4.97 19.89
CA SER A 71 31.86 6.18 19.08
C SER A 71 33.18 6.15 18.31
N VAL A 72 33.13 6.64 17.06
CA VAL A 72 34.32 6.87 16.24
C VAL A 72 34.76 8.31 16.40
N PRO A 73 36.04 8.59 16.69
CA PRO A 73 36.54 9.97 16.84
C PRO A 73 36.29 10.79 15.57
N GLY A 74 35.82 12.02 15.72
CA GLY A 74 35.83 13.04 14.66
C GLY A 74 34.52 13.26 13.92
N ASN A 75 33.55 12.32 13.87
CA ASN A 75 32.43 12.39 12.91
C ASN A 75 31.02 12.18 13.47
N GLY A 76 30.82 12.12 14.80
CA GLY A 76 29.52 11.79 15.37
C GLY A 76 28.98 10.41 14.93
N ALA A 77 29.90 9.54 14.52
CA ALA A 77 29.60 8.22 13.99
C ALA A 77 29.92 7.13 15.04
N TYR A 78 29.40 5.93 14.79
CA TYR A 78 29.50 4.81 15.70
C TYR A 78 29.92 3.54 14.93
N LYS A 79 30.47 2.58 15.67
CA LYS A 79 30.63 1.18 15.23
C LYS A 79 29.84 0.27 16.15
N VAL A 80 29.16 -0.72 15.57
CA VAL A 80 28.52 -1.77 16.36
C VAL A 80 29.62 -2.70 16.90
N THR A 81 29.59 -2.96 18.20
CA THR A 81 30.57 -3.84 18.85
C THR A 81 30.25 -5.32 18.60
N PRO A 82 31.21 -6.25 18.87
CA PRO A 82 30.88 -7.69 18.85
C PRO A 82 29.71 -8.04 19.77
N ALA A 83 29.66 -7.48 20.99
CA ALA A 83 28.53 -7.67 21.91
C ALA A 83 27.22 -7.11 21.33
N GLY A 84 27.28 -5.99 20.59
CA GLY A 84 26.13 -5.44 19.88
C GLY A 84 25.62 -6.37 18.77
N ARG A 85 26.52 -6.98 18.01
CA ARG A 85 26.16 -7.96 16.97
C ARG A 85 25.57 -9.25 17.55
N GLU A 86 26.12 -9.72 18.67
CA GLU A 86 25.60 -10.89 19.39
C GLU A 86 24.17 -10.61 19.92
N ALA A 87 23.93 -9.44 20.50
CA ALA A 87 22.61 -9.01 20.95
C ALA A 87 21.63 -8.90 19.78
N VAL A 88 22.06 -8.43 18.60
CA VAL A 88 21.23 -8.42 17.40
C VAL A 88 20.91 -9.85 16.98
N ALA A 89 21.91 -10.74 16.89
CA ALA A 89 21.71 -12.13 16.50
C ALA A 89 20.74 -12.87 17.43
N GLU A 90 20.85 -12.67 18.73
CA GLU A 90 19.95 -13.23 19.75
C GLU A 90 18.49 -12.77 19.54
N LYS A 91 18.30 -11.46 19.31
CA LYS A 91 16.93 -10.88 19.14
C LYS A 91 16.30 -11.18 17.78
N MET A 92 17.14 -11.45 16.81
CA MET A 92 16.73 -11.72 15.42
C MET A 92 16.84 -13.21 15.07
N SER A 93 17.00 -14.10 16.07
CA SER A 93 17.05 -15.54 15.83
C SER A 93 15.78 -16.03 15.14
N GLY A 94 15.90 -16.43 13.90
CA GLY A 94 14.78 -16.81 13.01
C GLY A 94 14.50 -15.84 11.85
N LEU A 95 15.22 -14.71 11.80
CA LEU A 95 15.18 -13.78 10.66
C LEU A 95 16.51 -13.88 9.88
N ASP A 96 16.43 -14.18 8.60
CA ASP A 96 17.62 -14.27 7.74
C ASP A 96 18.14 -12.87 7.38
N LEU A 97 19.14 -12.40 8.13
CA LEU A 97 19.80 -11.11 7.92
C LEU A 97 20.47 -11.00 6.53
N VAL A 98 20.82 -12.11 5.90
CA VAL A 98 21.47 -12.14 4.57
C VAL A 98 20.43 -11.91 3.48
N ALA A 99 19.24 -12.49 3.60
CA ALA A 99 18.11 -12.20 2.72
C ALA A 99 17.70 -10.72 2.80
N LEU A 100 17.73 -10.13 4.01
CA LEU A 100 17.51 -8.70 4.30
C LEU A 100 18.45 -7.76 3.53
N ILE A 101 19.73 -8.12 3.50
CA ILE A 101 20.77 -7.31 2.86
C ILE A 101 20.64 -7.42 1.34
N ALA A 102 20.31 -8.60 0.83
CA ALA A 102 20.17 -8.84 -0.62
C ALA A 102 18.95 -8.13 -1.21
N GLU A 103 17.79 -8.14 -0.54
CA GLU A 103 16.59 -7.44 -1.00
C GLU A 103 16.71 -5.91 -0.91
N GLY A 104 17.38 -5.39 0.11
CA GLY A 104 17.66 -3.96 0.23
C GLY A 104 18.69 -3.43 -0.78
N ALA A 105 19.50 -4.29 -1.40
CA ALA A 105 20.50 -3.90 -2.40
C ALA A 105 19.93 -3.85 -3.83
N THR A 106 18.77 -4.44 -4.10
CA THR A 106 18.12 -4.46 -5.42
C THR A 106 16.94 -3.48 -5.53
N GLY A 107 16.62 -2.75 -4.45
CA GLY A 107 15.51 -1.82 -4.42
C GLY A 107 15.82 -0.54 -5.21
N ASN A 108 15.21 -0.38 -6.38
CA ASN A 108 14.98 0.94 -6.95
C ASN A 108 14.29 1.80 -5.88
N ALA A 109 14.89 2.92 -5.55
CA ALA A 109 14.32 3.87 -4.59
C ALA A 109 12.89 4.23 -5.02
N PRO A 110 11.87 4.10 -4.15
CA PRO A 110 10.55 4.57 -4.49
C PRO A 110 10.64 6.08 -4.71
N VAL A 111 10.09 6.52 -5.85
CA VAL A 111 9.91 7.96 -6.14
C VAL A 111 9.15 8.57 -4.98
N LEU A 112 9.79 9.51 -4.28
CA LEU A 112 9.19 10.32 -3.21
C LEU A 112 7.95 11.04 -3.76
N GLY A 113 6.78 10.61 -3.38
CA GLY A 113 5.52 11.25 -3.81
C GLY A 113 4.26 10.63 -3.22
N GLN A 114 4.31 9.41 -2.72
CA GLN A 114 3.16 8.79 -2.06
C GLN A 114 3.61 8.24 -0.71
N THR A 115 3.07 8.79 0.37
CA THR A 115 3.12 8.16 1.69
C THR A 115 2.59 6.74 1.53
N ALA A 116 3.48 5.76 1.61
CA ALA A 116 3.09 4.35 1.58
C ALA A 116 2.31 4.08 2.87
N THR A 117 1.00 4.27 2.81
CA THR A 117 0.10 3.88 3.89
C THR A 117 0.22 2.36 4.01
N ALA A 118 0.56 1.87 5.19
CA ALA A 118 0.65 0.44 5.43
C ALA A 118 -0.68 -0.22 5.09
N LEU A 119 -0.64 -1.27 4.25
CA LEU A 119 -1.83 -2.01 3.88
C LEU A 119 -2.42 -2.71 5.10
N VAL A 120 -3.64 -2.33 5.47
CA VAL A 120 -4.36 -2.94 6.61
C VAL A 120 -4.90 -4.31 6.18
N PRO A 121 -4.50 -5.41 6.85
CA PRO A 121 -4.93 -6.75 6.49
C PRO A 121 -6.43 -6.96 6.76
N PHE A 122 -7.08 -7.80 5.96
CA PHE A 122 -8.52 -8.10 6.10
C PHE A 122 -8.88 -8.76 7.44
N THR A 123 -7.91 -9.34 8.13
CA THR A 123 -8.11 -9.90 9.49
C THR A 123 -8.47 -8.85 10.53
N LEU A 124 -8.28 -7.56 10.22
CA LEU A 124 -8.69 -6.41 11.03
C LEU A 124 -10.05 -5.82 10.57
N ALA A 125 -10.72 -6.46 9.61
CA ALA A 125 -12.11 -6.12 9.24
C ALA A 125 -13.05 -6.31 10.43
N PRO A 126 -14.24 -5.71 10.40
CA PRO A 126 -15.28 -5.99 11.40
C PRO A 126 -15.47 -7.50 11.61
N PRO A 127 -15.57 -7.98 12.84
CA PRO A 127 -15.58 -9.43 13.14
C PRO A 127 -16.61 -10.23 12.33
N ALA A 128 -17.78 -9.64 12.05
CA ALA A 128 -18.83 -10.26 11.24
C ALA A 128 -18.41 -10.52 9.78
N LEU A 129 -17.43 -9.78 9.25
CA LEU A 129 -16.95 -9.93 7.88
C LEU A 129 -15.78 -10.89 7.74
N VAL A 130 -15.09 -11.24 8.82
CA VAL A 130 -13.83 -12.00 8.74
C VAL A 130 -14.05 -13.39 8.13
N GLN A 131 -15.09 -14.12 8.52
CA GLN A 131 -15.35 -15.45 7.96
C GLN A 131 -15.86 -15.37 6.52
N PRO A 132 -16.86 -14.55 6.15
CA PRO A 132 -17.25 -14.35 4.76
C PRO A 132 -16.08 -13.93 3.85
N LEU A 133 -15.17 -13.09 4.36
CA LEU A 133 -13.97 -12.70 3.63
C LEU A 133 -12.99 -13.86 3.41
N ARG A 134 -12.79 -14.73 4.40
CA ARG A 134 -11.96 -15.92 4.22
C ARG A 134 -12.51 -16.84 3.14
N ASP A 135 -13.82 -17.06 3.15
CA ASP A 135 -14.49 -17.90 2.18
C ASP A 135 -14.39 -17.30 0.77
N PHE A 136 -14.61 -15.99 0.64
CA PHE A 136 -14.41 -15.28 -0.63
C PHE A 136 -12.97 -15.33 -1.13
N LEU A 137 -12.00 -15.09 -0.25
CA LEU A 137 -10.58 -15.03 -0.59
C LEU A 137 -9.95 -16.40 -0.86
N SER A 138 -10.63 -17.50 -0.55
CA SER A 138 -10.20 -18.86 -0.96
C SER A 138 -10.28 -19.04 -2.47
N ASP A 139 -11.28 -18.44 -3.12
CA ASP A 139 -11.51 -18.53 -4.56
C ASP A 139 -10.98 -17.32 -5.32
N HIS A 140 -10.90 -16.16 -4.65
CA HIS A 140 -10.53 -14.85 -5.20
C HIS A 140 -9.37 -14.26 -4.40
N PRO A 141 -8.10 -14.54 -4.79
CA PRO A 141 -6.94 -14.11 -4.02
C PRO A 141 -6.88 -12.60 -3.84
N PHE A 142 -6.65 -12.14 -2.61
CA PHE A 142 -6.61 -10.71 -2.25
C PHE A 142 -5.72 -9.88 -3.17
N ASP A 143 -4.55 -10.41 -3.53
CA ASP A 143 -3.52 -9.70 -4.29
C ASP A 143 -3.89 -9.44 -5.76
N THR A 144 -4.91 -10.12 -6.28
CA THR A 144 -5.41 -9.94 -7.64
C THR A 144 -6.72 -9.19 -7.72
N ASN A 145 -7.43 -9.00 -6.60
CA ASN A 145 -8.75 -8.40 -6.58
C ASN A 145 -8.71 -6.88 -6.74
N VAL A 146 -9.56 -6.39 -7.65
CA VAL A 146 -9.81 -4.96 -7.92
C VAL A 146 -11.27 -4.65 -7.68
N PHE A 147 -11.57 -3.75 -6.75
CA PHE A 147 -12.95 -3.32 -6.47
C PHE A 147 -13.34 -2.10 -7.31
N GLY A 148 -14.42 -2.21 -8.07
CA GLY A 148 -15.00 -1.12 -8.83
C GLY A 148 -15.97 -0.29 -8.00
N MET A 149 -15.67 1.00 -7.85
CA MET A 149 -16.49 1.99 -7.11
C MET A 149 -17.14 2.94 -8.10
N THR A 150 -18.45 2.90 -8.19
CA THR A 150 -19.20 3.73 -9.12
C THR A 150 -20.67 3.83 -8.69
N ARG A 151 -21.45 4.66 -9.39
CA ARG A 151 -22.89 4.50 -9.32
C ARG A 151 -23.35 3.20 -9.97
N PHE A 152 -24.49 2.70 -9.55
CA PHE A 152 -25.09 1.60 -10.30
C PHE A 152 -25.40 2.03 -11.74
N PRO A 153 -25.00 1.25 -12.74
CA PRO A 153 -25.37 1.49 -14.14
C PRO A 153 -26.89 1.59 -14.30
N ASP A 154 -27.34 2.44 -15.21
CA ASP A 154 -28.77 2.51 -15.51
C ASP A 154 -29.18 1.30 -16.37
N ALA A 155 -29.88 0.36 -15.74
CA ALA A 155 -30.37 -0.84 -16.40
C ALA A 155 -31.29 -0.53 -17.62
N LYS A 156 -31.94 0.65 -17.64
CA LYS A 156 -32.79 1.07 -18.77
C LYS A 156 -31.99 1.61 -19.95
N ALA A 157 -30.82 2.19 -19.67
CA ALA A 157 -29.93 2.70 -20.70
C ALA A 157 -29.13 1.58 -21.40
N GLY A 158 -28.99 0.42 -20.75
CA GLY A 158 -28.25 -0.71 -21.30
C GLY A 158 -26.82 -0.32 -21.71
N THR A 159 -26.43 -0.68 -22.93
CA THR A 159 -25.10 -0.35 -23.51
C THR A 159 -24.89 1.14 -23.79
N ALA A 160 -25.93 1.96 -23.74
CA ALA A 160 -25.82 3.41 -23.90
C ALA A 160 -25.29 4.10 -22.63
N ASP A 161 -25.32 3.44 -21.47
CA ASP A 161 -24.73 4.00 -20.25
C ASP A 161 -23.20 3.99 -20.32
N PRO A 162 -22.53 5.17 -20.33
CA PRO A 162 -21.08 5.25 -20.40
C PRO A 162 -20.40 4.57 -19.19
N VAL A 163 -21.04 4.55 -18.03
CA VAL A 163 -20.51 3.87 -16.84
C VAL A 163 -20.46 2.35 -17.06
N GLY A 164 -21.52 1.75 -17.59
CA GLY A 164 -21.55 0.32 -17.89
C GLY A 164 -20.44 -0.09 -18.86
N ARG A 165 -20.20 0.71 -19.91
CA ARG A 165 -19.09 0.49 -20.85
C ARG A 165 -17.74 0.63 -20.19
N THR A 166 -17.53 1.68 -19.40
CA THR A 166 -16.30 1.89 -18.64
C THR A 166 -15.98 0.70 -17.74
N LEU A 167 -16.98 0.14 -17.05
CA LEU A 167 -16.81 -1.03 -16.19
C LEU A 167 -16.42 -2.29 -17.00
N SER A 168 -17.02 -2.46 -18.19
CA SER A 168 -16.66 -3.57 -19.08
C SER A 168 -15.21 -3.46 -19.55
N VAL A 169 -14.79 -2.29 -20.00
CA VAL A 169 -13.40 -2.02 -20.42
C VAL A 169 -12.44 -2.22 -19.25
N ALA A 170 -12.76 -1.71 -18.05
CA ALA A 170 -11.91 -1.89 -16.87
C ALA A 170 -11.74 -3.37 -16.51
N ARG A 171 -12.82 -4.18 -16.61
CA ARG A 171 -12.79 -5.63 -16.38
C ARG A 171 -11.90 -6.35 -17.39
N GLU A 172 -12.04 -6.03 -18.68
CA GLU A 172 -11.21 -6.60 -19.74
C GLU A 172 -9.72 -6.33 -19.49
N VAL A 173 -9.37 -5.06 -19.26
CA VAL A 173 -7.98 -4.66 -19.02
C VAL A 173 -7.42 -5.33 -17.76
N CYS A 174 -8.18 -5.38 -16.66
CA CYS A 174 -7.77 -6.10 -15.46
C CYS A 174 -7.47 -7.56 -15.77
N ASN A 175 -8.35 -8.26 -16.51
CA ASN A 175 -8.16 -9.66 -16.87
C ASN A 175 -6.91 -9.88 -17.73
N GLU A 176 -6.60 -8.98 -18.68
CA GLU A 176 -5.40 -9.03 -19.52
C GLU A 176 -4.10 -8.99 -18.70
N HIS A 177 -4.18 -8.46 -17.46
CA HIS A 177 -3.06 -8.34 -16.52
C HIS A 177 -3.16 -9.31 -15.34
N GLY A 178 -4.03 -10.31 -15.38
CA GLY A 178 -4.21 -11.29 -14.31
C GLY A 178 -4.84 -10.72 -13.04
N LEU A 179 -5.56 -9.60 -13.16
CA LEU A 179 -6.34 -9.02 -12.08
C LEU A 179 -7.82 -9.38 -12.24
N GLU A 180 -8.53 -9.53 -11.13
CA GLU A 180 -9.94 -9.88 -11.09
C GLU A 180 -10.78 -8.67 -10.64
N PHE A 181 -11.60 -8.15 -11.55
CA PHE A 181 -12.41 -6.95 -11.30
C PHE A 181 -13.80 -7.33 -10.77
N HIS A 182 -14.15 -6.81 -9.59
CA HIS A 182 -15.40 -7.07 -8.88
C HIS A 182 -16.23 -5.80 -8.68
N LEU A 183 -17.54 -5.93 -8.83
CA LEU A 183 -18.52 -4.97 -8.33
C LEU A 183 -19.29 -5.59 -7.17
N ALA A 184 -19.73 -4.80 -6.22
CA ALA A 184 -20.57 -5.29 -5.12
C ALA A 184 -21.92 -5.86 -5.62
N SER A 185 -22.36 -5.48 -6.83
CA SER A 185 -23.53 -6.03 -7.51
C SER A 185 -23.30 -7.39 -8.18
N ASP A 186 -22.06 -7.77 -8.46
CA ASP A 186 -21.76 -9.01 -9.20
C ASP A 186 -21.91 -10.23 -8.30
N ARG A 187 -21.59 -10.06 -7.01
CA ARG A 187 -21.63 -11.14 -6.02
C ARG A 187 -21.96 -10.59 -4.64
N ALA A 188 -22.83 -11.28 -3.92
CA ALA A 188 -23.04 -11.08 -2.50
C ALA A 188 -22.00 -11.91 -1.71
N ILE A 189 -21.08 -11.22 -1.03
CA ILE A 189 -20.21 -11.84 0.00
C ILE A 189 -20.99 -11.95 1.30
N VAL A 190 -21.85 -10.96 1.56
CA VAL A 190 -22.86 -10.96 2.64
C VAL A 190 -24.17 -10.39 2.11
N ASP A 191 -25.29 -10.73 2.74
CA ASP A 191 -26.63 -10.42 2.23
C ASP A 191 -27.02 -8.93 2.30
N ASP A 192 -26.50 -8.20 3.30
CA ASP A 192 -26.79 -6.78 3.48
C ASP A 192 -25.95 -5.90 2.56
N ILE A 193 -26.57 -4.87 1.96
CA ILE A 193 -25.95 -4.01 0.93
C ILE A 193 -24.66 -3.35 1.43
N TRP A 194 -24.69 -2.63 2.56
CA TRP A 194 -23.51 -1.92 3.04
C TRP A 194 -22.40 -2.85 3.56
N PRO A 195 -22.70 -3.88 4.38
CA PRO A 195 -21.73 -4.90 4.71
C PRO A 195 -21.13 -5.60 3.50
N ASN A 196 -21.90 -5.83 2.41
CA ASN A 196 -21.39 -6.41 1.18
C ASN A 196 -20.37 -5.48 0.48
N VAL A 197 -20.67 -4.18 0.37
CA VAL A 197 -19.72 -3.18 -0.15
C VAL A 197 -18.45 -3.16 0.70
N MET A 198 -18.57 -3.16 2.03
CA MET A 198 -17.42 -3.23 2.94
C MET A 198 -16.61 -4.52 2.72
N ALA A 199 -17.27 -5.66 2.54
CA ALA A 199 -16.58 -6.93 2.28
C ALA A 199 -15.76 -6.87 0.98
N HIS A 200 -16.30 -6.30 -0.09
CA HIS A 200 -15.54 -6.09 -1.33
C HIS A 200 -14.34 -5.15 -1.13
N MET A 201 -14.50 -4.04 -0.39
CA MET A 201 -13.38 -3.15 -0.06
C MET A 201 -12.28 -3.88 0.75
N TRP A 202 -12.67 -4.68 1.74
CA TRP A 202 -11.72 -5.45 2.56
C TRP A 202 -11.08 -6.61 1.80
N GLY A 203 -11.81 -7.23 0.88
CA GLY A 203 -11.37 -8.37 0.07
C GLY A 203 -10.54 -8.00 -1.15
N SER A 204 -10.38 -6.70 -1.46
CA SER A 204 -9.64 -6.26 -2.63
C SER A 204 -8.40 -5.46 -2.26
N ARG A 205 -7.29 -5.74 -2.95
CA ARG A 205 -6.03 -5.00 -2.80
C ARG A 205 -6.05 -3.67 -3.54
N TYR A 206 -6.78 -3.63 -4.64
CA TYR A 206 -6.84 -2.51 -5.55
C TYR A 206 -8.27 -2.01 -5.72
N GLY A 207 -8.42 -0.78 -6.22
CA GLY A 207 -9.73 -0.22 -6.56
C GLY A 207 -9.68 0.67 -7.78
N ILE A 208 -10.82 0.79 -8.46
CA ILE A 208 -11.04 1.76 -9.53
C ILE A 208 -12.30 2.54 -9.20
N GLY A 209 -12.16 3.85 -8.98
CA GLY A 209 -13.27 4.78 -8.75
C GLY A 209 -13.64 5.55 -10.02
N VAL A 210 -14.91 5.53 -10.42
CA VAL A 210 -15.41 6.23 -11.62
C VAL A 210 -16.27 7.40 -11.21
N PHE A 211 -15.73 8.60 -11.32
CA PHE A 211 -16.42 9.87 -11.00
C PHE A 211 -17.06 10.48 -12.24
N GLU A 212 -18.40 10.51 -12.26
CA GLU A 212 -19.17 11.12 -13.33
C GLU A 212 -20.48 11.74 -12.80
N ASP A 213 -21.05 12.65 -13.56
CA ASP A 213 -22.35 13.30 -13.30
C ASP A 213 -23.17 13.43 -14.61
N SER A 214 -23.09 12.44 -15.47
CA SER A 214 -23.83 12.41 -16.74
C SER A 214 -25.34 12.49 -16.56
N VAL A 215 -25.84 11.98 -15.43
CA VAL A 215 -27.25 12.01 -15.06
C VAL A 215 -27.65 13.21 -14.20
N LYS A 216 -26.74 14.16 -13.97
CA LYS A 216 -26.95 15.42 -13.24
C LYS A 216 -27.50 15.24 -11.82
N ARG A 217 -27.02 14.23 -11.10
CA ARG A 217 -27.34 13.96 -9.69
C ARG A 217 -26.30 14.50 -8.73
N GLY A 218 -25.22 15.08 -9.27
CA GLY A 218 -24.08 15.52 -8.49
C GLY A 218 -23.11 14.39 -8.14
N LEU A 219 -22.14 14.72 -7.29
CA LEU A 219 -21.13 13.78 -6.84
C LEU A 219 -21.78 12.63 -6.04
N ASN A 220 -21.41 11.40 -6.36
CA ASN A 220 -21.83 10.23 -5.59
C ASN A 220 -21.04 10.15 -4.26
N TYR A 221 -21.71 10.55 -3.16
CA TYR A 221 -21.09 10.55 -1.82
C TYR A 221 -20.77 9.14 -1.30
N ASN A 222 -21.49 8.10 -1.71
CA ASN A 222 -21.17 6.73 -1.31
C ASN A 222 -19.80 6.34 -1.85
N MET A 223 -19.55 6.63 -3.12
CA MET A 223 -18.26 6.36 -3.75
C MET A 223 -17.11 7.17 -3.13
N VAL A 224 -17.38 8.41 -2.69
CA VAL A 224 -16.40 9.20 -1.93
C VAL A 224 -16.03 8.50 -0.62
N THR A 225 -17.02 7.93 0.06
CA THR A 225 -16.81 7.15 1.30
C THR A 225 -16.00 5.88 1.04
N GLU A 226 -16.34 5.14 0.00
CA GLU A 226 -15.66 3.91 -0.42
C GLU A 226 -14.19 4.19 -0.78
N LEU A 227 -13.96 5.22 -1.60
CA LEU A 227 -12.62 5.67 -1.96
C LEU A 227 -11.79 6.06 -0.72
N GLY A 228 -12.38 6.84 0.19
CA GLY A 228 -11.74 7.22 1.45
C GLY A 228 -11.38 6.00 2.29
N ALA A 229 -12.29 5.04 2.44
CA ALA A 229 -12.06 3.82 3.20
C ALA A 229 -10.94 2.96 2.61
N MET A 230 -10.91 2.77 1.29
CA MET A 230 -9.84 2.04 0.63
C MET A 230 -8.49 2.75 0.77
N SER A 231 -8.45 4.06 0.58
CA SER A 231 -7.22 4.85 0.71
C SER A 231 -6.67 4.84 2.15
N MET A 232 -7.54 5.00 3.16
CA MET A 232 -7.16 4.95 4.58
C MET A 232 -6.61 3.60 5.01
N THR A 233 -7.04 2.53 4.36
CA THR A 233 -6.58 1.17 4.63
C THR A 233 -5.39 0.74 3.78
N GLY A 234 -4.75 1.69 3.08
CA GLY A 234 -3.52 1.49 2.32
C GLY A 234 -3.70 0.80 0.97
N ARG A 235 -4.93 0.70 0.49
CA ARG A 235 -5.24 0.13 -0.81
C ARG A 235 -4.94 1.13 -1.93
N ARG A 236 -4.43 0.64 -3.06
CA ARG A 236 -4.14 1.50 -4.21
C ARG A 236 -5.38 1.64 -5.09
N VAL A 237 -5.77 2.89 -5.34
CA VAL A 237 -6.98 3.18 -6.09
C VAL A 237 -6.67 4.07 -7.29
N ALA A 238 -7.12 3.66 -8.48
CA ALA A 238 -7.22 4.53 -9.65
C ALA A 238 -8.49 5.38 -9.54
N LEU A 239 -8.38 6.66 -9.87
CA LEU A 239 -9.50 7.57 -9.92
C LEU A 239 -9.69 8.05 -11.35
N LEU A 240 -10.77 7.59 -12.01
CA LEU A 240 -11.17 8.03 -13.33
C LEU A 240 -12.22 9.15 -13.20
N LYS A 241 -11.91 10.33 -13.67
CA LYS A 241 -12.80 11.49 -13.60
C LYS A 241 -13.31 11.89 -14.96
N ASP A 242 -14.61 11.82 -15.15
CA ASP A 242 -15.29 12.34 -16.34
C ASP A 242 -15.42 13.86 -16.35
N GLY A 243 -15.48 14.44 -17.56
CA GLY A 243 -15.67 15.87 -17.78
C GLY A 243 -17.00 16.43 -17.26
N SER A 244 -18.00 15.60 -17.01
CA SER A 244 -19.29 15.99 -16.42
C SER A 244 -19.15 16.50 -14.98
N ILE A 245 -18.18 15.99 -14.22
CA ILE A 245 -17.84 16.47 -12.87
C ILE A 245 -17.06 17.78 -12.94
N LYS A 246 -17.70 18.90 -12.59
CA LYS A 246 -17.06 20.23 -12.63
C LYS A 246 -16.22 20.56 -11.38
N LYS A 247 -16.64 20.03 -10.22
CA LYS A 247 -15.95 20.28 -8.94
C LYS A 247 -15.71 18.96 -8.21
N MET A 248 -14.49 18.77 -7.76
CA MET A 248 -14.09 17.65 -6.90
C MET A 248 -13.79 18.17 -5.49
N PRO A 249 -14.01 17.39 -4.44
CA PRO A 249 -13.47 17.68 -3.12
C PRO A 249 -11.94 17.86 -3.21
N THR A 250 -11.41 18.88 -2.54
CA THR A 250 -9.98 19.24 -2.61
C THR A 250 -9.04 18.09 -2.24
N ASP A 251 -9.46 17.27 -1.28
CA ASP A 251 -8.68 16.14 -0.78
C ASP A 251 -8.47 15.02 -1.82
N PHE A 252 -9.36 14.95 -2.83
CA PHE A 252 -9.25 13.98 -3.92
C PHE A 252 -8.59 14.51 -5.18
N VAL A 253 -8.40 15.82 -5.30
CA VAL A 253 -7.79 16.43 -6.51
C VAL A 253 -6.37 15.89 -6.74
N GLY A 254 -5.60 15.65 -5.68
CA GLY A 254 -4.27 15.07 -5.76
C GLY A 254 -4.26 13.55 -6.04
N MET A 255 -5.42 12.88 -5.95
CA MET A 255 -5.58 11.44 -6.19
C MET A 255 -6.09 11.13 -7.60
N ILE A 256 -6.49 12.13 -8.38
CA ILE A 256 -7.02 11.92 -9.74
C ILE A 256 -5.90 11.36 -10.61
N TYR A 257 -6.06 10.12 -11.01
CA TYR A 257 -5.12 9.47 -11.90
C TYR A 257 -5.20 10.03 -13.31
N LYS A 258 -6.42 10.12 -13.89
CA LYS A 258 -6.64 10.68 -15.23
C LYS A 258 -8.06 11.28 -15.36
N SER A 259 -8.16 12.45 -15.99
CA SER A 259 -9.42 12.91 -16.57
C SER A 259 -9.66 12.13 -17.85
N VAL A 260 -10.82 11.50 -17.95
CA VAL A 260 -11.21 10.63 -19.07
C VAL A 260 -12.53 11.12 -19.67
N ASP A 261 -12.75 10.84 -20.96
CA ASP A 261 -14.09 10.84 -21.52
C ASP A 261 -14.63 9.40 -21.43
N LEU A 262 -15.61 9.18 -20.56
CA LEU A 262 -16.20 7.83 -20.39
C LEU A 262 -16.93 7.32 -21.63
N ALA A 263 -17.21 8.18 -22.62
CA ALA A 263 -17.78 7.77 -23.90
C ALA A 263 -16.73 7.20 -24.83
N ASP A 264 -15.45 7.46 -24.60
CA ASP A 264 -14.32 6.97 -25.38
C ASP A 264 -13.65 5.76 -24.69
N GLU A 265 -13.97 4.57 -25.16
CA GLU A 265 -13.43 3.30 -24.61
C GLU A 265 -11.90 3.20 -24.73
N ALA A 266 -11.31 3.80 -25.77
CA ALA A 266 -9.86 3.74 -25.97
C ALA A 266 -9.14 4.58 -24.91
N ILE A 267 -9.68 5.76 -24.56
CA ILE A 267 -9.15 6.61 -23.49
C ILE A 267 -9.29 5.93 -22.13
N VAL A 268 -10.42 5.28 -21.88
CA VAL A 268 -10.63 4.52 -20.63
C VAL A 268 -9.64 3.36 -20.54
N ARG A 269 -9.49 2.57 -21.60
CA ARG A 269 -8.56 1.45 -21.68
C ARG A 269 -7.14 1.91 -21.39
N GLU A 270 -6.65 2.94 -22.10
CA GLU A 270 -5.32 3.51 -21.89
C GLU A 270 -5.11 3.97 -20.45
N ALA A 271 -6.13 4.58 -19.82
CA ALA A 271 -6.03 5.08 -18.46
C ALA A 271 -5.88 3.94 -17.44
N VAL A 272 -6.67 2.87 -17.59
CA VAL A 272 -6.63 1.70 -16.71
C VAL A 272 -5.35 0.92 -16.92
N GLU A 273 -4.96 0.66 -18.18
CA GLU A 273 -3.74 -0.07 -18.52
C GLU A 273 -2.49 0.66 -17.98
N LYS A 274 -2.42 1.97 -18.17
CA LYS A 274 -1.32 2.77 -17.66
C LYS A 274 -1.24 2.72 -16.12
N TRP A 275 -2.37 2.79 -15.42
CA TRP A 275 -2.38 2.64 -13.96
C TRP A 275 -1.85 1.26 -13.53
N ILE A 276 -2.26 0.19 -14.20
CA ILE A 276 -1.80 -1.16 -13.87
C ILE A 276 -0.29 -1.29 -14.11
N ILE A 277 0.22 -0.79 -15.23
CA ILE A 277 1.64 -0.90 -15.59
C ILE A 277 2.50 0.03 -14.75
N ASP A 278 2.17 1.32 -14.69
CA ASP A 278 3.03 2.34 -14.13
C ASP A 278 2.92 2.41 -12.59
N ASP A 279 1.69 2.32 -12.04
CA ASP A 279 1.47 2.48 -10.60
C ASP A 279 1.48 1.15 -9.84
N LEU A 280 0.94 0.08 -10.42
CA LEU A 280 0.95 -1.23 -9.78
C LEU A 280 2.17 -2.05 -10.15
N CYS A 281 2.90 -1.67 -11.23
CA CYS A 281 4.05 -2.38 -11.77
C CYS A 281 3.70 -3.84 -12.19
N ILE A 282 2.49 -4.05 -12.72
CA ILE A 282 2.01 -5.34 -13.18
C ILE A 282 2.06 -5.37 -14.71
N GLY A 283 2.87 -6.29 -15.28
CA GLY A 283 2.95 -6.51 -16.72
C GLY A 283 1.73 -7.27 -17.27
N LYS A 284 1.61 -7.34 -18.60
CA LYS A 284 0.65 -8.26 -19.26
C LYS A 284 1.08 -9.71 -19.03
N LEU A 285 0.10 -10.60 -18.89
CA LEU A 285 0.31 -12.04 -18.87
C LEU A 285 0.81 -12.58 -20.20
#